data_7c6097aeb1c7888caa010b803d55d227
#
_entry.id   7c6097aeb1c7888caa010b803d55d227
#
_cell.length_a   1.000
_cell.length_b   1.000
_cell.length_c   1.000
_cell.angle_alpha   90.00
_cell.angle_beta   90.00
_cell.angle_gamma   90.00
#
_symmetry.space_group_name_H-M   'P 1'
#
loop_
_entity.id
_entity.type
_entity.pdbx_description
1 polymer ?
#
loop_
_entity_poly.entity_id
_entity_poly.type
_entity_poly.pdbx_seq_one_letter_code
_entity_poly.pdbx_strand_id
1 'polypeptide(L)'
;MAEVFLKILNMSITATCVLFAILVLRLLLKRAPKRISYALWGVLLFRLVCPVSFSSFFSLFGLLRVPVAENGGLEYIAKGNMPAAVQQISYGAGFVGAASSPEALQAAETASADPMHVFLFIGAWIWIAGLALMLVYCLVSCLRLKKRVSTAVPLCGNVFETDEICSPFVCGFFKPRIYLPPGVGEAEREYILLHERAHILRKDHIVKLAAFLALSIHWFNPFMWLVFRLMSRDMEMSCDERAARGLDREGKARYGETLMRLATKRPIPAGSLWLSEKA
;
A
#
# COMPACT_ATOMS: atom_id res chain seq x y z
N MET A 1 -20.32 6.96 4.62
CA MET A 1 -19.52 6.33 3.54
C MET A 1 -18.69 7.36 2.79
N ALA A 2 -19.30 8.43 2.23
CA ALA A 2 -18.58 9.49 1.53
C ALA A 2 -17.48 10.16 2.37
N GLU A 3 -17.74 10.45 3.64
CA GLU A 3 -16.74 11.04 4.54
C GLU A 3 -15.51 10.15 4.75
N VAL A 4 -15.70 8.82 4.88
CA VAL A 4 -14.59 7.87 5.02
C VAL A 4 -13.76 7.86 3.74
N PHE A 5 -14.43 7.85 2.58
CA PHE A 5 -13.76 7.91 1.28
C PHE A 5 -12.94 9.19 1.13
N LEU A 6 -13.49 10.35 1.50
CA LEU A 6 -12.78 11.63 1.47
C LEU A 6 -11.55 11.64 2.40
N LYS A 7 -11.67 11.08 3.61
CA LYS A 7 -10.53 10.94 4.53
C LYS A 7 -9.42 10.09 3.90
N ILE A 8 -9.78 8.96 3.29
CA ILE A 8 -8.80 8.07 2.64
C ILE A 8 -8.18 8.74 1.42
N LEU A 9 -8.96 9.47 0.63
CA LEU A 9 -8.44 10.24 -0.50
C LEU A 9 -7.41 11.27 -0.05
N ASN A 10 -7.72 12.05 0.99
CA ASN A 10 -6.81 13.05 1.56
C ASN A 10 -5.53 12.39 2.15
N MET A 11 -5.69 11.27 2.86
CA MET A 11 -4.54 10.48 3.35
C MET A 11 -3.67 9.99 2.18
N SER A 12 -4.28 9.56 1.09
CA SER A 12 -3.58 9.09 -0.11
C SER A 12 -2.78 10.20 -0.78
N ILE A 13 -3.33 11.40 -0.90
CA ILE A 13 -2.65 12.57 -1.46
C ILE A 13 -1.46 12.97 -0.59
N THR A 14 -1.66 13.09 0.73
CA THR A 14 -0.58 13.44 1.65
C THR A 14 0.53 12.37 1.70
N ALA A 15 0.16 11.08 1.64
CA ALA A 15 1.13 10.00 1.55
C ALA A 15 1.95 10.05 0.25
N THR A 16 1.36 10.51 -0.86
CA THR A 16 2.08 10.72 -2.12
C THR A 16 3.13 11.82 -2.00
N CYS A 17 2.84 12.92 -1.30
CA CYS A 17 3.84 13.96 -1.02
C CYS A 17 5.00 13.41 -0.16
N VAL A 18 4.69 12.62 0.88
CA VAL A 18 5.71 11.96 1.72
C VAL A 18 6.53 10.97 0.89
N LEU A 19 5.91 10.26 -0.05
CA LEU A 19 6.62 9.36 -0.96
C LEU A 19 7.69 10.12 -1.77
N PHE A 20 7.37 11.26 -2.36
CA PHE A 20 8.35 12.04 -3.11
C PHE A 20 9.54 12.46 -2.23
N ALA A 21 9.28 12.89 -1.00
CA ALA A 21 10.35 13.19 -0.04
C ALA A 21 11.22 11.94 0.26
N ILE A 22 10.61 10.78 0.46
CA ILE A 22 11.32 9.51 0.68
C ILE A 22 12.14 9.13 -0.56
N LEU A 23 11.61 9.31 -1.78
CA LEU A 23 12.36 9.01 -3.01
C LEU A 23 13.60 9.90 -3.15
N VAL A 24 13.48 11.19 -2.86
CA VAL A 24 14.64 12.10 -2.84
C VAL A 24 15.66 11.67 -1.78
N LEU A 25 15.19 11.40 -0.55
CA LEU A 25 16.08 10.94 0.53
C LEU A 25 16.77 9.61 0.18
N ARG A 26 16.05 8.68 -0.47
CA ARG A 26 16.60 7.41 -0.95
C ARG A 26 17.66 7.61 -2.03
N LEU A 27 17.52 8.62 -2.89
CA LEU A 27 18.53 8.98 -3.88
C LEU A 27 19.79 9.52 -3.20
N LEU A 28 19.65 10.33 -2.16
CA LEU A 28 20.78 10.86 -1.37
C LEU A 28 21.48 9.72 -0.59
N LEU A 29 20.71 8.77 -0.08
CA LEU A 29 21.19 7.64 0.72
C LEU A 29 21.62 6.42 -0.11
N LYS A 30 21.90 6.55 -1.40
CA LYS A 30 22.33 5.42 -2.27
C LYS A 30 23.50 4.62 -1.72
N ARG A 31 24.43 5.27 -1.00
CA ARG A 31 25.63 4.65 -0.40
C ARG A 31 25.40 4.08 1.01
N ALA A 32 24.24 4.36 1.61
CA ALA A 32 23.92 3.89 2.95
C ALA A 32 23.48 2.42 2.92
N PRO A 33 23.59 1.69 4.08
CA PRO A 33 23.10 0.33 4.21
C PRO A 33 21.62 0.22 3.80
N LYS A 34 21.28 -0.83 3.07
CA LYS A 34 19.90 -1.02 2.50
C LYS A 34 18.82 -1.12 3.57
N ARG A 35 19.16 -1.54 4.77
CA ARG A 35 18.22 -1.53 5.89
C ARG A 35 17.71 -0.14 6.27
N ILE A 36 18.48 0.95 6.01
CA ILE A 36 18.01 2.31 6.23
C ILE A 36 16.95 2.66 5.18
N SER A 37 17.21 2.37 3.91
CA SER A 37 16.20 2.55 2.84
C SER A 37 14.93 1.76 3.12
N TYR A 38 15.06 0.54 3.64
CA TYR A 38 13.91 -0.27 4.02
C TYR A 38 13.13 0.32 5.21
N ALA A 39 13.83 0.86 6.22
CA ALA A 39 13.18 1.48 7.39
C ALA A 39 12.36 2.74 7.01
N LEU A 40 12.78 3.49 5.99
CA LEU A 40 12.04 4.66 5.50
C LEU A 40 10.62 4.30 5.02
N TRP A 41 10.43 3.09 4.48
CA TRP A 41 9.10 2.62 4.09
C TRP A 41 8.17 2.41 5.29
N GLY A 42 8.73 2.13 6.48
CA GLY A 42 7.97 2.06 7.72
C GLY A 42 7.30 3.37 8.08
N VAL A 43 7.96 4.52 7.83
CA VAL A 43 7.41 5.85 8.03
C VAL A 43 6.20 6.08 7.10
N LEU A 44 6.33 5.70 5.82
CA LEU A 44 5.23 5.81 4.87
C LEU A 44 4.06 4.91 5.23
N LEU A 45 4.34 3.65 5.62
CA LEU A 45 3.32 2.70 6.05
C LEU A 45 2.58 3.22 7.29
N PHE A 46 3.31 3.75 8.27
CA PHE A 46 2.71 4.38 9.44
C PHE A 46 1.78 5.53 9.03
N ARG A 47 2.20 6.40 8.11
CA ARG A 47 1.39 7.52 7.61
C ARG A 47 0.14 7.07 6.87
N LEU A 48 0.19 5.93 6.17
CA LEU A 48 -0.96 5.35 5.45
C LEU A 48 -1.99 4.70 6.37
N VAL A 49 -1.55 4.21 7.54
CA VAL A 49 -2.43 3.49 8.49
C VAL A 49 -2.94 4.43 9.57
N CYS A 50 -2.11 5.36 10.04
CA CYS A 50 -2.49 6.30 11.11
C CYS A 50 -3.06 7.60 10.53
N PRO A 51 -4.36 7.90 10.74
CA PRO A 51 -4.99 9.13 10.30
C PRO A 51 -4.62 10.35 11.16
N VAL A 52 -3.45 10.34 11.80
CA VAL A 52 -2.99 11.47 12.60
C VAL A 52 -2.69 12.62 11.66
N SER A 53 -3.60 13.59 11.60
CA SER A 53 -3.31 14.90 11.06
C SER A 53 -2.34 15.59 12.03
N PHE A 54 -1.04 15.45 11.79
CA PHE A 54 -0.14 16.44 12.34
C PHE A 54 -0.52 17.77 11.70
N SER A 55 -1.21 18.62 12.41
CA SER A 55 -1.20 20.06 12.16
C SER A 55 0.24 20.48 12.40
N SER A 56 1.09 20.24 11.41
CA SER A 56 2.50 20.32 11.59
C SER A 56 2.91 21.78 11.46
N PHE A 57 3.76 22.23 12.37
CA PHE A 57 4.59 23.41 12.30
C PHE A 57 5.35 23.58 10.95
N PHE A 58 5.38 22.54 10.12
CA PHE A 58 5.89 22.50 8.76
C PHE A 58 4.75 22.34 7.74
N SER A 59 3.80 23.25 7.75
CA SER A 59 2.95 23.42 6.59
C SER A 59 3.78 24.09 5.50
N LEU A 60 4.17 23.33 4.49
CA LEU A 60 4.80 23.86 3.26
C LEU A 60 3.91 24.94 2.62
N PHE A 61 2.59 24.86 2.83
CA PHE A 61 1.62 25.88 2.46
C PHE A 61 1.67 27.15 3.31
N GLY A 62 2.18 27.08 4.56
CA GLY A 62 2.46 28.24 5.38
C GLY A 62 3.67 29.06 4.86
N LEU A 63 4.61 28.42 4.19
CA LEU A 63 5.76 29.07 3.56
C LEU A 63 5.36 29.78 2.26
N LEU A 64 4.35 29.28 1.56
CA LEU A 64 3.82 29.86 0.32
C LEU A 64 2.67 30.82 0.61
N ARG A 65 2.58 31.51 1.71
CA ARG A 65 1.61 32.56 2.04
C ARG A 65 0.46 32.74 1.00
N VAL A 66 -0.11 31.64 0.55
CA VAL A 66 -1.40 31.67 -0.12
C VAL A 66 -2.40 31.92 1.01
N PRO A 67 -3.15 33.02 1.04
CA PRO A 67 -4.18 33.22 2.04
C PRO A 67 -5.28 32.18 1.77
N VAL A 68 -5.07 30.98 2.25
CA VAL A 68 -6.14 29.99 2.40
C VAL A 68 -6.90 30.49 3.61
N ALA A 69 -8.11 30.97 3.39
CA ALA A 69 -9.03 31.34 4.45
C ALA A 69 -8.98 30.25 5.55
N GLU A 70 -8.81 30.65 6.77
CA GLU A 70 -8.50 29.78 7.95
C GLU A 70 -9.59 28.75 8.28
N ASN A 71 -10.66 28.69 7.48
CA ASN A 71 -11.78 27.74 7.53
C ASN A 71 -11.92 26.89 6.27
N GLY A 72 -10.81 26.60 5.59
CA GLY A 72 -10.79 25.84 4.32
C GLY A 72 -10.84 24.32 4.45
N GLY A 73 -11.65 23.76 5.34
CA GLY A 73 -12.42 22.59 4.96
C GLY A 73 -13.41 23.07 3.90
N LEU A 74 -13.70 22.29 2.88
CA LEU A 74 -14.88 22.48 2.04
C LEU A 74 -16.10 22.38 2.98
N GLU A 75 -16.31 23.47 3.74
CA GLU A 75 -17.47 23.63 4.55
C GLU A 75 -18.58 23.94 3.53
N TYR A 76 -19.43 22.96 3.32
CA TYR A 76 -20.68 23.10 2.62
C TYR A 76 -21.44 24.25 3.30
N ILE A 77 -21.35 25.45 2.72
CA ILE A 77 -22.20 26.57 3.12
C ILE A 77 -23.60 26.17 2.65
N ALA A 78 -24.38 25.63 3.58
CA ALA A 78 -25.79 25.40 3.31
C ALA A 78 -26.39 26.72 2.79
N LYS A 79 -27.04 26.65 1.65
CA LYS A 79 -27.60 27.81 0.90
C LYS A 79 -28.45 28.76 1.77
N GLY A 80 -28.91 28.29 2.93
CA GLY A 80 -29.62 29.06 3.93
C GLY A 80 -28.78 30.07 4.75
N ASN A 81 -27.42 29.93 4.73
CA ASN A 81 -26.54 30.82 5.51
C ASN A 81 -25.81 31.85 4.62
N MET A 82 -26.19 32.02 3.35
CA MET A 82 -25.64 33.09 2.52
C MET A 82 -26.17 34.45 3.00
N PRO A 83 -25.29 35.46 3.17
CA PRO A 83 -25.72 36.82 3.48
C PRO A 83 -26.71 37.32 2.42
N ALA A 84 -27.77 37.98 2.85
CA ALA A 84 -28.84 38.47 1.98
C ALA A 84 -28.37 39.29 0.76
N ALA A 85 -27.20 39.91 0.85
CA ALA A 85 -26.58 40.65 -0.25
C ALA A 85 -26.15 39.74 -1.44
N VAL A 86 -25.83 38.46 -1.21
CA VAL A 86 -25.44 37.52 -2.27
C VAL A 86 -26.68 36.88 -2.91
N GLN A 87 -27.79 36.76 -2.16
CA GLN A 87 -29.05 36.24 -2.68
C GLN A 87 -29.68 37.17 -3.74
N GLN A 88 -29.47 38.48 -3.62
CA GLN A 88 -30.03 39.47 -4.58
C GLN A 88 -29.33 39.46 -5.94
N ILE A 89 -28.08 39.03 -6.05
CA ILE A 89 -27.33 39.02 -7.32
C ILE A 89 -27.77 37.87 -8.23
N SER A 90 -28.34 36.82 -7.68
CA SER A 90 -28.78 35.62 -8.44
C SER A 90 -30.14 35.82 -9.15
N TYR A 91 -30.87 36.86 -8.87
CA TYR A 91 -32.21 37.13 -9.45
C TYR A 91 -32.25 38.14 -10.59
N GLY A 92 -31.09 38.58 -11.10
CA GLY A 92 -30.98 39.62 -12.12
C GLY A 92 -31.16 39.20 -13.58
N ALA A 93 -31.51 37.96 -13.89
CA ALA A 93 -31.76 37.51 -15.26
C ALA A 93 -33.14 36.88 -15.37
N GLY A 94 -34.11 37.72 -15.73
CA GLY A 94 -35.47 37.52 -16.17
C GLY A 94 -36.04 36.12 -16.26
N PHE A 95 -37.01 35.84 -15.41
CA PHE A 95 -38.25 35.20 -15.82
C PHE A 95 -39.34 35.59 -14.81
N VAL A 96 -40.21 36.51 -15.23
CA VAL A 96 -41.47 36.84 -14.52
C VAL A 96 -42.48 35.76 -14.93
N GLY A 97 -42.90 34.93 -14.00
CA GLY A 97 -43.98 34.01 -14.25
C GLY A 97 -44.17 32.96 -13.14
N ALA A 98 -45.29 33.11 -12.47
CA ALA A 98 -45.96 32.20 -11.59
C ALA A 98 -45.52 32.16 -10.12
N ALA A 99 -46.45 32.54 -9.27
CA ALA A 99 -46.45 32.50 -7.82
C ALA A 99 -45.91 31.15 -7.28
N SER A 100 -44.70 31.16 -6.83
CA SER A 100 -44.14 30.05 -6.09
C SER A 100 -44.50 30.21 -4.61
N SER A 101 -45.40 29.36 -4.13
CA SER A 101 -45.62 29.20 -2.69
C SER A 101 -44.31 28.86 -2.00
N PRO A 102 -44.06 29.33 -0.76
CA PRO A 102 -42.85 28.98 0.00
C PRO A 102 -42.59 27.46 0.10
N GLU A 103 -43.66 26.66 0.05
CA GLU A 103 -43.60 25.19 0.04
C GLU A 103 -43.03 24.61 -1.27
N ALA A 104 -43.32 25.21 -2.43
CA ALA A 104 -42.77 24.76 -3.71
C ALA A 104 -41.26 25.07 -3.83
N LEU A 105 -40.81 26.18 -3.24
CA LEU A 105 -39.38 26.51 -3.15
C LEU A 105 -38.63 25.56 -2.22
N GLN A 106 -39.20 25.17 -1.08
CA GLN A 106 -38.64 24.17 -0.18
C GLN A 106 -38.62 22.79 -0.82
N ALA A 107 -39.66 22.41 -1.54
CA ALA A 107 -39.68 21.12 -2.27
C ALA A 107 -38.66 21.06 -3.42
N ALA A 108 -38.39 22.18 -4.10
CA ALA A 108 -37.37 22.29 -5.14
C ALA A 108 -35.93 22.27 -4.54
N GLU A 109 -35.73 22.81 -3.34
CA GLU A 109 -34.43 22.75 -2.62
C GLU A 109 -34.10 21.35 -2.13
N THR A 110 -35.11 20.57 -1.75
CA THR A 110 -34.89 19.15 -1.34
C THR A 110 -34.74 18.19 -2.53
N ALA A 111 -35.16 18.57 -3.74
CA ALA A 111 -35.07 17.74 -4.94
C ALA A 111 -33.78 17.91 -5.76
N SER A 112 -32.98 18.95 -5.50
CA SER A 112 -31.71 19.15 -6.17
C SER A 112 -30.62 18.40 -5.41
N ALA A 113 -30.44 17.13 -5.77
CA ALA A 113 -29.27 16.37 -5.33
C ALA A 113 -28.02 17.12 -5.81
N ASP A 114 -27.23 17.67 -4.90
CA ASP A 114 -25.97 18.30 -5.24
C ASP A 114 -25.11 17.32 -6.05
N PRO A 115 -24.73 17.65 -7.29
CA PRO A 115 -24.00 16.73 -8.16
C PRO A 115 -22.71 16.23 -7.48
N MET A 116 -22.11 17.02 -6.61
CA MET A 116 -20.95 16.65 -5.81
C MET A 116 -21.25 15.46 -4.87
N HIS A 117 -22.40 15.44 -4.20
CA HIS A 117 -22.81 14.33 -3.36
C HIS A 117 -23.00 13.03 -4.15
N VAL A 118 -23.56 13.12 -5.36
CA VAL A 118 -23.74 11.96 -6.24
C VAL A 118 -22.39 11.40 -6.69
N PHE A 119 -21.44 12.26 -7.09
CA PHE A 119 -20.09 11.82 -7.47
C PHE A 119 -19.34 11.18 -6.31
N LEU A 120 -19.42 11.75 -5.10
CA LEU A 120 -18.80 11.18 -3.91
C LEU A 120 -19.43 9.85 -3.51
N PHE A 121 -20.74 9.71 -3.66
CA PHE A 121 -21.45 8.47 -3.39
C PHE A 121 -21.02 7.37 -4.36
N ILE A 122 -21.02 7.64 -5.66
CA ILE A 122 -20.56 6.71 -6.70
C ILE A 122 -19.08 6.34 -6.47
N GLY A 123 -18.22 7.34 -6.22
CA GLY A 123 -16.81 7.13 -5.94
C GLY A 123 -16.56 6.24 -4.73
N ALA A 124 -17.34 6.40 -3.65
CA ALA A 124 -17.27 5.56 -2.48
C ALA A 124 -17.65 4.10 -2.77
N TRP A 125 -18.68 3.86 -3.60
CA TRP A 125 -19.06 2.49 -4.01
C TRP A 125 -18.01 1.84 -4.90
N ILE A 126 -17.44 2.58 -5.85
CA ILE A 126 -16.32 2.08 -6.69
C ILE A 126 -15.12 1.74 -5.80
N TRP A 127 -14.80 2.59 -4.82
CA TRP A 127 -13.72 2.34 -3.87
C TRP A 127 -13.95 1.07 -3.04
N ILE A 128 -15.17 0.87 -2.50
CA ILE A 128 -15.51 -0.34 -1.74
C ILE A 128 -15.41 -1.59 -2.62
N ALA A 129 -15.93 -1.54 -3.85
CA ALA A 129 -15.85 -2.65 -4.79
C ALA A 129 -14.40 -3.05 -5.10
N GLY A 130 -13.52 -2.07 -5.34
CA GLY A 130 -12.10 -2.33 -5.56
C GLY A 130 -11.39 -2.87 -4.32
N LEU A 131 -11.70 -2.33 -3.12
CA LEU A 131 -11.19 -2.86 -1.86
C LEU A 131 -11.62 -4.32 -1.65
N ALA A 132 -12.90 -4.63 -1.86
CA ALA A 132 -13.43 -5.99 -1.75
C ALA A 132 -12.73 -6.94 -2.73
N LEU A 133 -12.53 -6.52 -3.98
CA LEU A 133 -11.80 -7.28 -4.98
C LEU A 133 -10.37 -7.61 -4.53
N MET A 134 -9.66 -6.63 -4.00
CA MET A 134 -8.28 -6.80 -3.51
C MET A 134 -8.22 -7.77 -2.31
N LEU A 135 -9.18 -7.69 -1.38
CA LEU A 135 -9.25 -8.58 -0.22
C LEU A 135 -9.62 -10.01 -0.64
N VAL A 136 -10.56 -10.17 -1.57
CA VAL A 136 -10.91 -11.49 -2.16
C VAL A 136 -9.69 -12.08 -2.87
N TYR A 137 -8.97 -11.30 -3.66
CA TYR A 137 -7.73 -11.74 -4.30
C TYR A 137 -6.70 -12.21 -3.27
N CYS A 138 -6.48 -11.45 -2.18
CA CYS A 138 -5.60 -11.84 -1.09
C CYS A 138 -6.02 -13.17 -0.46
N LEU A 139 -7.29 -13.30 -0.11
CA LEU A 139 -7.84 -14.51 0.49
C LEU A 139 -7.68 -15.73 -0.42
N VAL A 140 -8.07 -15.61 -1.70
CA VAL A 140 -7.92 -16.69 -2.68
C VAL A 140 -6.45 -17.08 -2.87
N SER A 141 -5.55 -16.10 -2.93
CA SER A 141 -4.10 -16.34 -3.04
C SER A 141 -3.55 -17.06 -1.81
N CYS A 142 -3.96 -16.67 -0.61
CA CYS A 142 -3.59 -17.35 0.63
C CYS A 142 -4.12 -18.79 0.69
N LEU A 143 -5.38 -19.00 0.28
CA LEU A 143 -5.98 -20.35 0.26
C LEU A 143 -5.29 -21.26 -0.77
N ARG A 144 -4.99 -20.76 -1.96
CA ARG A 144 -4.23 -21.47 -3.00
C ARG A 144 -2.83 -21.85 -2.49
N LEU A 145 -2.14 -20.90 -1.85
CA LEU A 145 -0.83 -21.15 -1.26
C LEU A 145 -0.91 -22.22 -0.17
N LYS A 146 -1.88 -22.10 0.74
CA LYS A 146 -2.11 -23.12 1.79
C LYS A 146 -2.37 -24.49 1.21
N LYS A 147 -3.12 -24.60 0.11
CA LYS A 147 -3.37 -25.86 -0.58
C LYS A 147 -2.07 -26.45 -1.16
N ARG A 148 -1.22 -25.63 -1.82
CA ARG A 148 0.07 -26.07 -2.38
C ARG A 148 1.05 -26.58 -1.31
N VAL A 149 1.05 -25.97 -0.13
CA VAL A 149 1.95 -26.42 0.95
C VAL A 149 1.35 -27.51 1.84
N SER A 150 0.12 -27.95 1.59
CA SER A 150 -0.53 -28.99 2.40
C SER A 150 0.10 -30.38 2.23
N THR A 151 0.72 -30.62 1.07
CA THR A 151 1.43 -31.87 0.71
C THR A 151 2.90 -31.85 1.11
N ALA A 152 3.38 -30.79 1.77
CA ALA A 152 4.78 -30.61 2.09
C ALA A 152 5.25 -31.61 3.14
N VAL A 153 6.42 -32.23 2.88
CA VAL A 153 7.05 -33.21 3.76
C VAL A 153 8.04 -32.50 4.69
N PRO A 154 8.03 -32.78 6.01
CA PRO A 154 9.01 -32.20 6.93
C PRO A 154 10.41 -32.73 6.66
N LEU A 155 11.40 -31.85 6.52
CA LEU A 155 12.81 -32.22 6.38
C LEU A 155 13.53 -32.11 7.73
N CYS A 156 13.57 -30.94 8.35
CA CYS A 156 14.26 -30.72 9.61
C CYS A 156 13.68 -29.49 10.32
N GLY A 157 13.22 -29.61 11.57
CA GLY A 157 12.70 -28.52 12.37
C GLY A 157 11.53 -27.80 11.72
N ASN A 158 11.72 -26.56 11.30
CA ASN A 158 10.69 -25.74 10.63
C ASN A 158 10.84 -25.68 9.09
N VAL A 159 11.64 -26.59 8.52
CA VAL A 159 11.90 -26.68 7.07
C VAL A 159 11.09 -27.82 6.47
N PHE A 160 10.39 -27.54 5.39
CA PHE A 160 9.53 -28.46 4.65
C PHE A 160 9.92 -28.47 3.18
N GLU A 161 9.72 -29.59 2.51
CA GLU A 161 9.94 -29.75 1.07
C GLU A 161 8.61 -30.04 0.37
N THR A 162 8.41 -29.45 -0.80
CA THR A 162 7.22 -29.68 -1.65
C THR A 162 7.56 -29.45 -3.11
N ASP A 163 7.03 -30.29 -3.97
CA ASP A 163 7.13 -30.22 -5.42
C ASP A 163 6.22 -29.18 -6.09
N GLU A 164 5.24 -28.68 -5.32
CA GLU A 164 4.28 -27.69 -5.80
C GLU A 164 4.83 -26.26 -5.93
N ILE A 165 6.12 -26.05 -5.59
CA ILE A 165 6.77 -24.74 -5.60
C ILE A 165 8.05 -24.73 -6.42
N CYS A 166 8.31 -23.60 -7.08
CA CYS A 166 9.52 -23.42 -7.90
C CYS A 166 10.63 -22.61 -7.18
N SER A 167 10.31 -21.97 -6.06
CA SER A 167 11.25 -21.14 -5.31
C SER A 167 11.03 -21.26 -3.81
N PRO A 168 12.10 -21.18 -3.00
CA PRO A 168 12.01 -21.15 -1.56
C PRO A 168 11.16 -19.95 -1.09
N PHE A 169 10.42 -20.12 0.01
CA PHE A 169 9.71 -19.04 0.67
C PHE A 169 9.32 -19.38 2.11
N VAL A 170 9.00 -18.34 2.88
CA VAL A 170 8.47 -18.45 4.24
C VAL A 170 6.96 -18.28 4.24
N CYS A 171 6.24 -19.21 4.90
CA CYS A 171 4.81 -19.11 5.12
C CYS A 171 4.45 -19.39 6.58
N GLY A 172 3.44 -18.70 7.09
CA GLY A 172 2.93 -18.85 8.46
C GLY A 172 3.02 -17.55 9.24
N PHE A 173 1.90 -17.12 9.86
CA PHE A 173 1.82 -15.86 10.59
C PHE A 173 2.47 -15.99 11.99
N PHE A 174 2.06 -16.98 12.79
CA PHE A 174 2.57 -17.17 14.15
C PHE A 174 3.75 -18.15 14.22
N LYS A 175 3.74 -19.19 13.36
CA LYS A 175 4.77 -20.22 13.29
C LYS A 175 5.31 -20.26 11.86
N PRO A 176 6.27 -19.38 11.51
CA PRO A 176 6.82 -19.33 10.18
C PRO A 176 7.56 -20.63 9.85
N ARG A 177 7.25 -21.19 8.69
CA ARG A 177 7.86 -22.40 8.13
C ARG A 177 8.54 -22.05 6.82
N ILE A 178 9.68 -22.67 6.57
CA ILE A 178 10.44 -22.49 5.33
C ILE A 178 10.06 -23.65 4.41
N TYR A 179 9.66 -23.34 3.19
CA TYR A 179 9.35 -24.33 2.17
C TYR A 179 10.40 -24.27 1.08
N LEU A 180 10.95 -25.45 0.73
CA LEU A 180 11.98 -25.62 -0.28
C LEU A 180 11.42 -26.41 -1.47
N PRO A 181 11.82 -26.08 -2.72
CA PRO A 181 11.57 -26.95 -3.86
C PRO A 181 12.48 -28.20 -3.80
N PRO A 182 12.10 -29.30 -4.47
CA PRO A 182 12.93 -30.49 -4.55
C PRO A 182 14.21 -30.26 -5.36
N GLY A 183 15.23 -31.06 -5.10
CA GLY A 183 16.49 -31.02 -5.85
C GLY A 183 17.42 -29.85 -5.50
N VAL A 184 17.26 -29.26 -4.35
CA VAL A 184 18.24 -28.32 -3.78
C VAL A 184 19.39 -29.09 -3.14
N GLY A 185 20.61 -28.86 -3.64
CA GLY A 185 21.85 -29.48 -3.08
C GLY A 185 22.09 -29.01 -1.65
N GLU A 186 22.80 -29.84 -0.85
CA GLU A 186 23.05 -29.51 0.56
C GLU A 186 23.80 -28.18 0.74
N ALA A 187 24.83 -27.96 -0.06
CA ALA A 187 25.60 -26.71 -0.02
C ALA A 187 24.72 -25.45 -0.37
N GLU A 188 23.83 -25.59 -1.34
CA GLU A 188 22.89 -24.53 -1.72
C GLU A 188 21.83 -24.31 -0.64
N ARG A 189 21.36 -25.37 0.00
CA ARG A 189 20.36 -25.36 1.07
C ARG A 189 20.80 -24.49 2.23
N GLU A 190 22.06 -24.54 2.63
CA GLU A 190 22.57 -23.72 3.72
C GLU A 190 22.43 -22.24 3.44
N TYR A 191 22.82 -21.79 2.25
CA TYR A 191 22.69 -20.38 1.86
C TYR A 191 21.25 -19.93 1.73
N ILE A 192 20.37 -20.78 1.20
CA ILE A 192 18.93 -20.52 1.10
C ILE A 192 18.32 -20.39 2.50
N LEU A 193 18.64 -21.31 3.41
CA LEU A 193 18.14 -21.25 4.77
C LEU A 193 18.64 -20.01 5.52
N LEU A 194 19.89 -19.57 5.27
CA LEU A 194 20.42 -18.34 5.82
C LEU A 194 19.59 -17.12 5.39
N HIS A 195 19.23 -17.06 4.11
CA HIS A 195 18.38 -16.02 3.55
C HIS A 195 16.96 -16.07 4.14
N GLU A 196 16.29 -17.22 4.09
CA GLU A 196 14.90 -17.35 4.58
C GLU A 196 14.79 -17.12 6.10
N ARG A 197 15.80 -17.53 6.89
CA ARG A 197 15.88 -17.24 8.32
C ARG A 197 16.02 -15.73 8.58
N ALA A 198 16.74 -14.99 7.73
CA ALA A 198 16.83 -13.53 7.85
C ALA A 198 15.44 -12.87 7.68
N HIS A 199 14.60 -13.34 6.75
CA HIS A 199 13.20 -12.90 6.60
C HIS A 199 12.36 -13.18 7.84
N ILE A 200 12.51 -14.39 8.43
CA ILE A 200 11.78 -14.77 9.66
C ILE A 200 12.15 -13.85 10.82
N LEU A 201 13.46 -13.64 11.05
CA LEU A 201 13.97 -12.81 12.14
C LEU A 201 13.50 -11.34 12.04
N ARG A 202 13.29 -10.84 10.82
CA ARG A 202 12.82 -9.49 10.54
C ARG A 202 11.30 -9.39 10.48
N LYS A 203 10.60 -10.52 10.51
CA LYS A 203 9.14 -10.60 10.36
C LYS A 203 8.66 -10.00 9.03
N ASP A 204 9.44 -10.12 7.96
CA ASP A 204 9.17 -9.52 6.66
C ASP A 204 7.83 -9.99 6.08
N HIS A 205 7.39 -11.21 6.35
CA HIS A 205 6.08 -11.74 5.97
C HIS A 205 4.92 -10.94 6.58
N ILE A 206 5.07 -10.43 7.82
CA ILE A 206 4.07 -9.57 8.48
C ILE A 206 4.08 -8.19 7.85
N VAL A 207 5.26 -7.61 7.64
CA VAL A 207 5.41 -6.28 7.01
C VAL A 207 4.84 -6.28 5.59
N LYS A 208 5.11 -7.33 4.81
CA LYS A 208 4.58 -7.48 3.44
C LYS A 208 3.06 -7.57 3.42
N LEU A 209 2.46 -8.33 4.37
CA LEU A 209 1.01 -8.40 4.51
C LEU A 209 0.40 -7.05 4.90
N ALA A 210 0.99 -6.35 5.89
CA ALA A 210 0.53 -5.02 6.31
C ALA A 210 0.62 -4.00 5.17
N ALA A 211 1.70 -4.02 4.40
CA ALA A 211 1.86 -3.17 3.23
C ALA A 211 0.86 -3.48 2.13
N PHE A 212 0.51 -4.76 1.93
CA PHE A 212 -0.53 -5.15 0.97
C PHE A 212 -1.91 -4.69 1.41
N LEU A 213 -2.24 -4.77 2.70
CA LEU A 213 -3.50 -4.25 3.24
C LEU A 213 -3.59 -2.73 3.09
N ALA A 214 -2.49 -2.01 3.37
CA ALA A 214 -2.43 -0.57 3.12
C ALA A 214 -2.61 -0.24 1.63
N LEU A 215 -1.96 -0.99 0.73
CA LEU A 215 -2.17 -0.88 -0.71
C LEU A 215 -3.63 -1.15 -1.09
N SER A 216 -4.28 -2.16 -0.49
CA SER A 216 -5.68 -2.49 -0.78
C SER A 216 -6.64 -1.36 -0.42
N ILE A 217 -6.38 -0.62 0.65
CA ILE A 217 -7.15 0.57 1.03
C ILE A 217 -6.96 1.70 0.01
N HIS A 218 -5.75 1.87 -0.50
CA HIS A 218 -5.34 2.94 -1.42
C HIS A 218 -5.16 2.43 -2.86
N TRP A 219 -5.87 1.37 -3.25
CA TRP A 219 -5.69 0.67 -4.53
C TRP A 219 -5.82 1.58 -5.76
N PHE A 220 -6.63 2.63 -5.67
CA PHE A 220 -6.87 3.61 -6.72
C PHE A 220 -5.67 4.53 -7.00
N ASN A 221 -4.69 4.60 -6.08
CA ASN A 221 -3.51 5.45 -6.23
C ASN A 221 -2.35 4.64 -6.86
N PRO A 222 -1.94 4.96 -8.10
CA PRO A 222 -0.86 4.23 -8.78
C PRO A 222 0.49 4.34 -8.07
N PHE A 223 0.72 5.42 -7.32
CA PHE A 223 1.95 5.59 -6.55
C PHE A 223 2.07 4.58 -5.42
N MET A 224 0.96 4.10 -4.86
CA MET A 224 0.99 3.08 -3.80
C MET A 224 1.44 1.71 -4.35
N TRP A 225 1.15 1.41 -5.60
CA TRP A 225 1.68 0.23 -6.29
C TRP A 225 3.20 0.32 -6.48
N LEU A 226 3.69 1.50 -6.86
CA LEU A 226 5.12 1.77 -6.95
C LEU A 226 5.81 1.62 -5.59
N VAL A 227 5.20 2.16 -4.52
CA VAL A 227 5.66 2.02 -3.12
C VAL A 227 5.82 0.55 -2.77
N PHE A 228 4.79 -0.26 -3.00
CA PHE A 228 4.81 -1.68 -2.67
C PHE A 228 5.94 -2.43 -3.40
N ARG A 229 6.16 -2.15 -4.69
CA ARG A 229 7.27 -2.73 -5.47
C ARG A 229 8.63 -2.31 -4.94
N LEU A 230 8.84 -1.02 -4.72
CA LEU A 230 10.12 -0.49 -4.24
C LEU A 230 10.43 -0.97 -2.82
N MET A 231 9.43 -1.01 -1.95
CA MET A 231 9.55 -1.54 -0.59
C MET A 231 9.92 -3.03 -0.62
N SER A 232 9.25 -3.84 -1.44
CA SER A 232 9.55 -5.26 -1.59
C SER A 232 10.99 -5.47 -2.07
N ARG A 233 11.44 -4.69 -3.06
CA ARG A 233 12.83 -4.74 -3.54
C ARG A 233 13.84 -4.36 -2.46
N ASP A 234 13.60 -3.30 -1.69
CA ASP A 234 14.50 -2.87 -0.63
C ASP A 234 14.50 -3.88 0.54
N MET A 235 13.37 -4.56 0.78
CA MET A 235 13.26 -5.67 1.73
C MET A 235 14.21 -6.79 1.34
N GLU A 236 14.17 -7.27 0.10
CA GLU A 236 15.06 -8.32 -0.42
C GLU A 236 16.54 -7.91 -0.32
N MET A 237 16.90 -6.73 -0.86
CA MET A 237 18.28 -6.23 -0.79
C MET A 237 18.80 -6.09 0.64
N SER A 238 17.95 -5.68 1.59
CA SER A 238 18.31 -5.57 2.99
C SER A 238 18.40 -6.95 3.67
N CYS A 239 17.67 -7.97 3.17
CA CYS A 239 17.76 -9.34 3.62
C CYS A 239 19.07 -9.95 3.15
N ASP A 240 19.44 -9.77 1.88
CA ASP A 240 20.72 -10.23 1.31
C ASP A 240 21.91 -9.60 2.04
N GLU A 241 21.88 -8.29 2.30
CA GLU A 241 22.92 -7.61 3.09
C GLU A 241 23.07 -8.23 4.49
N ARG A 242 21.98 -8.63 5.11
CA ARG A 242 22.00 -9.28 6.43
C ARG A 242 22.52 -10.69 6.37
N ALA A 243 22.06 -11.50 5.41
CA ALA A 243 22.48 -12.88 5.23
C ALA A 243 23.97 -12.98 4.90
N ALA A 244 24.46 -12.10 4.01
CA ALA A 244 25.85 -12.08 3.60
C ALA A 244 26.83 -11.49 4.65
N ARG A 245 26.34 -10.89 5.74
CA ARG A 245 27.21 -10.15 6.69
C ARG A 245 28.20 -11.05 7.41
N GLY A 246 27.82 -12.29 7.73
CA GLY A 246 28.65 -13.24 8.44
C GLY A 246 29.56 -14.09 7.54
N LEU A 247 29.45 -13.93 6.21
CA LEU A 247 30.19 -14.73 5.25
C LEU A 247 31.53 -14.07 4.88
N ASP A 248 32.55 -14.87 4.68
CA ASP A 248 33.81 -14.47 4.08
C ASP A 248 33.65 -14.14 2.59
N ARG A 249 34.74 -13.80 1.90
CA ARG A 249 34.69 -13.41 0.49
C ARG A 249 34.20 -14.54 -0.42
N GLU A 250 34.64 -15.76 -0.17
CA GLU A 250 34.27 -16.94 -0.95
C GLU A 250 32.82 -17.33 -0.67
N GLY A 251 32.38 -17.34 0.59
CA GLY A 251 30.99 -17.58 0.97
C GLY A 251 30.02 -16.57 0.37
N LYS A 252 30.40 -15.29 0.28
CA LYS A 252 29.59 -14.29 -0.43
C LYS A 252 29.45 -14.55 -1.91
N ALA A 253 30.53 -15.03 -2.57
CA ALA A 253 30.47 -15.40 -3.98
C ALA A 253 29.53 -16.59 -4.20
N ARG A 254 29.65 -17.65 -3.41
CA ARG A 254 28.79 -18.85 -3.46
C ARG A 254 27.33 -18.52 -3.13
N TYR A 255 27.10 -17.66 -2.14
CA TYR A 255 25.75 -17.14 -1.80
C TYR A 255 25.12 -16.45 -3.00
N GLY A 256 25.85 -15.53 -3.65
CA GLY A 256 25.36 -14.82 -4.83
C GLY A 256 25.08 -15.75 -6.01
N GLU A 257 25.94 -16.72 -6.25
CA GLU A 257 25.75 -17.76 -7.29
C GLU A 257 24.49 -18.60 -7.03
N THR A 258 24.29 -19.03 -5.78
CA THR A 258 23.10 -19.79 -5.38
C THR A 258 21.80 -18.99 -5.64
N LEU A 259 21.77 -17.72 -5.24
CA LEU A 259 20.59 -16.88 -5.49
C LEU A 259 20.34 -16.64 -6.98
N MET A 260 21.40 -16.42 -7.76
CA MET A 260 21.30 -16.21 -9.21
C MET A 260 20.78 -17.49 -9.90
N ARG A 261 21.24 -18.65 -9.49
CA ARG A 261 20.78 -19.94 -9.99
C ARG A 261 19.32 -20.23 -9.67
N LEU A 262 18.86 -19.85 -8.47
CA LEU A 262 17.45 -19.89 -8.11
C LEU A 262 16.61 -18.92 -8.94
N ALA A 263 17.11 -17.73 -9.23
CA ALA A 263 16.40 -16.75 -10.05
C ALA A 263 16.25 -17.22 -11.51
N THR A 264 17.22 -17.92 -12.08
CA THR A 264 17.17 -18.41 -13.46
C THR A 264 16.29 -19.64 -13.66
N LYS A 265 16.09 -20.45 -12.62
CA LYS A 265 15.20 -21.64 -12.66
C LYS A 265 13.70 -21.30 -12.55
N ARG A 266 13.32 -20.04 -12.44
CA ARG A 266 11.92 -19.63 -12.29
C ARG A 266 11.21 -19.57 -13.64
N PRO A 267 10.17 -20.37 -13.89
CA PRO A 267 9.12 -19.98 -14.82
C PRO A 267 8.40 -18.79 -14.17
N ILE A 268 8.24 -17.68 -14.91
CA ILE A 268 7.45 -16.53 -14.49
C ILE A 268 5.99 -17.00 -14.36
N PRO A 269 5.43 -17.22 -13.16
CA PRO A 269 4.03 -17.60 -13.07
C PRO A 269 3.21 -16.34 -13.33
N ALA A 270 2.56 -16.29 -14.49
CA ALA A 270 1.53 -15.31 -14.76
C ALA A 270 0.46 -15.39 -13.65
N GLY A 271 0.45 -14.41 -12.73
CA GLY A 271 -0.58 -14.28 -11.72
C GLY A 271 -0.15 -14.36 -10.24
N SER A 272 1.11 -14.63 -9.90
CA SER A 272 1.57 -14.61 -8.49
C SER A 272 2.24 -13.28 -8.12
N LEU A 273 1.59 -12.18 -8.45
CA LEU A 273 2.16 -10.82 -8.32
C LEU A 273 2.54 -10.42 -6.88
N TRP A 274 2.08 -11.14 -5.85
CA TRP A 274 2.05 -10.58 -4.50
C TRP A 274 2.82 -11.35 -3.44
N LEU A 275 2.95 -12.66 -3.56
CA LEU A 275 3.51 -13.49 -2.49
C LEU A 275 4.86 -14.13 -2.85
N SER A 276 5.24 -14.16 -4.12
CA SER A 276 6.43 -14.88 -4.62
C SER A 276 7.31 -14.05 -5.55
N GLU A 277 7.20 -12.71 -5.58
CA GLU A 277 8.08 -11.88 -6.39
C GLU A 277 9.35 -11.57 -5.60
N LYS A 278 10.30 -12.50 -5.63
CA LYS A 278 11.73 -12.19 -5.52
C LYS A 278 12.16 -11.73 -6.91
N ALA A 279 12.15 -10.44 -7.16
CA ALA A 279 12.75 -9.84 -8.34
C ALA A 279 14.24 -9.62 -8.09
#